data_8fae1779a70dae5d61db5adc8b779ab6
#
_entry.id   8fae1779a70dae5d61db5adc8b779ab6
#
_cell.length_a   1.000
_cell.length_b   1.000
_cell.length_c   1.000
_cell.angle_alpha   90.00
_cell.angle_beta   90.00
_cell.angle_gamma   90.00
#
_symmetry.space_group_name_H-M   'P 1'
#
loop_
_entity.id
_entity.type
_entity.pdbx_description
1 polymer ?
#
loop_
_entity_poly.entity_id
_entity_poly.type
_entity_poly.pdbx_seq_one_letter_code
_entity_poly.pdbx_strand_id
1 'polypeptide(L)'
;MIFIVVKFPIRPDKLDEWERAREEHTRGARSEDGCLFFDYSQSVDDPNEYVLVEAFRDDDAAVHHVNSQAFKDFVERMPDIVSGHPQIINAKIDQDGFGPMGEISPRQS
;
A
#
# COMPACT_ATOMS: atom_id res chain seq x y z
N MET A 1 2.52 15.01 4.61
CA MET A 1 2.90 13.74 3.98
C MET A 1 2.16 13.50 2.67
N ILE A 2 2.69 12.67 1.83
CA ILE A 2 2.00 12.17 0.64
C ILE A 2 1.26 10.91 1.07
N PHE A 3 -0.07 10.96 1.06
CA PHE A 3 -0.93 9.87 1.52
C PHE A 3 -1.61 9.21 0.33
N ILE A 4 -1.52 7.88 0.26
CA ILE A 4 -1.96 7.12 -0.90
C ILE A 4 -2.77 5.91 -0.44
N VAL A 5 -3.91 5.68 -1.12
CA VAL A 5 -4.71 4.45 -0.96
C VAL A 5 -4.87 3.82 -2.33
N VAL A 6 -4.53 2.55 -2.44
CA VAL A 6 -4.68 1.79 -3.69
C VAL A 6 -5.52 0.55 -3.43
N LYS A 7 -6.47 0.29 -4.32
CA LYS A 7 -7.24 -0.95 -4.34
C LYS A 7 -6.77 -1.81 -5.50
N PHE A 8 -6.37 -3.05 -5.19
CA PHE A 8 -5.88 -4.01 -6.17
C PHE A 8 -6.87 -5.14 -6.34
N PRO A 9 -7.52 -5.27 -7.52
CA PRO A 9 -8.31 -6.45 -7.84
C PRO A 9 -7.38 -7.56 -8.31
N ILE A 10 -7.38 -8.69 -7.65
CA ILE A 10 -6.44 -9.80 -7.90
C ILE A 10 -7.17 -10.95 -8.56
N ARG A 11 -6.58 -11.52 -9.61
CA ARG A 11 -7.11 -12.73 -10.26
C ARG A 11 -7.05 -13.89 -9.26
N PRO A 12 -8.17 -14.63 -9.08
CA PRO A 12 -8.20 -15.73 -8.10
C PRO A 12 -7.16 -16.81 -8.37
N ASP A 13 -6.76 -17.00 -9.64
CA ASP A 13 -5.77 -18.00 -10.03
C ASP A 13 -4.32 -17.50 -9.90
N LYS A 14 -4.12 -16.28 -9.39
CA LYS A 14 -2.81 -15.63 -9.26
C LYS A 14 -2.48 -15.24 -7.82
N LEU A 15 -3.19 -15.77 -6.85
CA LEU A 15 -2.99 -15.40 -5.43
C LEU A 15 -1.58 -15.71 -4.93
N ASP A 16 -0.98 -16.81 -5.38
CA ASP A 16 0.38 -17.17 -4.94
C ASP A 16 1.41 -16.16 -5.45
N GLU A 17 1.30 -15.77 -6.73
CA GLU A 17 2.18 -14.75 -7.31
C GLU A 17 1.96 -13.39 -6.66
N TRP A 18 0.70 -13.07 -6.36
CA TRP A 18 0.36 -11.83 -5.66
C TRP A 18 1.01 -11.76 -4.28
N GLU A 19 0.92 -12.83 -3.51
CA GLU A 19 1.51 -12.89 -2.16
C GLU A 19 3.01 -12.59 -2.20
N ARG A 20 3.74 -13.20 -3.14
CA ARG A 20 5.18 -12.95 -3.28
C ARG A 20 5.47 -11.51 -3.73
N ALA A 21 4.72 -11.02 -4.72
CA ALA A 21 4.91 -9.67 -5.24
C ALA A 21 4.67 -8.60 -4.18
N ARG A 22 3.56 -8.72 -3.42
CA ARG A 22 3.25 -7.73 -2.39
C ARG A 22 4.21 -7.80 -1.20
N GLU A 23 4.71 -8.98 -0.84
CA GLU A 23 5.70 -9.11 0.23
C GLU A 23 7.01 -8.42 -0.14
N GLU A 24 7.48 -8.63 -1.36
CA GLU A 24 8.70 -7.96 -1.86
C GLU A 24 8.50 -6.44 -1.95
N HIS A 25 7.34 -6.00 -2.43
CA HIS A 25 7.00 -4.58 -2.50
C HIS A 25 6.98 -3.95 -1.12
N THR A 26 6.36 -4.61 -0.15
CA THR A 26 6.30 -4.16 1.23
C THR A 26 7.68 -4.04 1.85
N ARG A 27 8.50 -5.07 1.68
CA ARG A 27 9.86 -5.08 2.23
C ARG A 27 10.70 -3.95 1.64
N GLY A 28 10.63 -3.77 0.32
CA GLY A 28 11.35 -2.69 -0.35
C GLY A 28 10.92 -1.31 0.12
N ALA A 29 9.61 -1.07 0.17
CA ALA A 29 9.08 0.22 0.60
C ALA A 29 9.43 0.54 2.05
N ARG A 30 9.28 -0.42 2.94
CA ARG A 30 9.57 -0.22 4.37
C ARG A 30 11.06 -0.02 4.66
N SER A 31 11.95 -0.36 3.74
CA SER A 31 13.38 -0.10 3.87
C SER A 31 13.75 1.35 3.54
N GLU A 32 12.84 2.12 2.96
CA GLU A 32 13.09 3.50 2.53
C GLU A 32 12.90 4.47 3.69
N ASP A 33 13.86 5.37 3.88
CA ASP A 33 13.83 6.34 4.99
C ASP A 33 12.58 7.21 4.98
N GLY A 34 12.10 7.57 3.79
CA GLY A 34 10.95 8.45 3.66
C GLY A 34 9.60 7.77 3.72
N CYS A 35 9.55 6.45 3.86
CA CYS A 35 8.29 5.72 4.00
C CYS A 35 7.81 5.79 5.44
N LEU A 36 6.65 6.40 5.66
CA LEU A 36 6.06 6.55 6.99
C LEU A 36 5.28 5.31 7.41
N PHE A 37 4.52 4.74 6.50
CA PHE A 37 3.85 3.45 6.69
C PHE A 37 3.51 2.85 5.32
N PHE A 38 3.32 1.52 5.32
CA PHE A 38 3.07 0.80 4.09
C PHE A 38 2.37 -0.51 4.46
N ASP A 39 1.03 -0.53 4.36
CA ASP A 39 0.22 -1.60 4.92
C ASP A 39 -0.79 -2.12 3.91
N TYR A 40 -0.65 -3.39 3.56
CA TYR A 40 -1.64 -4.11 2.78
C TYR A 40 -2.67 -4.76 3.70
N SER A 41 -3.92 -4.78 3.26
CA SER A 41 -5.01 -5.49 3.93
C SER A 41 -5.89 -6.15 2.88
N GLN A 42 -6.44 -7.30 3.21
CA GLN A 42 -7.43 -7.97 2.38
C GLN A 42 -8.81 -7.44 2.73
N SER A 43 -9.63 -7.14 1.71
CA SER A 43 -11.00 -6.69 1.93
C SER A 43 -11.81 -7.78 2.63
N VAL A 44 -12.64 -7.37 3.60
CA VAL A 44 -13.57 -8.30 4.25
C VAL A 44 -14.79 -8.57 3.38
N ASP A 45 -15.04 -7.74 2.36
CA ASP A 45 -16.19 -7.89 1.46
C ASP A 45 -15.85 -8.68 0.20
N ASP A 46 -14.57 -8.71 -0.20
CA ASP A 46 -14.11 -9.38 -1.42
C ASP A 46 -12.73 -9.96 -1.18
N PRO A 47 -12.60 -11.29 -1.09
CA PRO A 47 -11.31 -11.93 -0.80
C PRO A 47 -10.28 -11.75 -1.90
N ASN A 48 -10.67 -11.29 -3.08
CA ASN A 48 -9.77 -11.03 -4.21
C ASN A 48 -9.39 -9.56 -4.33
N GLU A 49 -9.83 -8.72 -3.40
CA GLU A 49 -9.46 -7.31 -3.36
C GLU A 49 -8.51 -7.04 -2.19
N TYR A 50 -7.39 -6.39 -2.48
CA TYR A 50 -6.44 -5.93 -1.47
C TYR A 50 -6.37 -4.42 -1.50
N VAL A 51 -6.19 -3.84 -0.32
CA VAL A 51 -6.07 -2.40 -0.13
C VAL A 51 -4.70 -2.10 0.44
N LEU A 52 -4.00 -1.16 -0.19
CA LEU A 52 -2.74 -0.65 0.31
C LEU A 52 -2.97 0.76 0.85
N VAL A 53 -2.56 0.99 2.08
CA VAL A 53 -2.52 2.32 2.67
C VAL A 53 -1.06 2.64 2.90
N GLU A 54 -0.57 3.72 2.26
CA GLU A 54 0.84 4.06 2.32
C GLU A 54 1.02 5.57 2.44
N ALA A 55 2.13 5.97 3.01
CA ALA A 55 2.48 7.38 3.07
C ALA A 55 3.99 7.59 3.03
N PHE A 56 4.37 8.69 2.40
CA PHE A 56 5.76 9.14 2.30
C PHE A 56 5.87 10.52 2.91
N ARG A 57 7.03 10.79 3.50
CA ARG A 57 7.28 12.02 4.25
C ARG A 57 7.02 13.28 3.42
N ASP A 58 7.46 13.27 2.16
CA ASP A 58 7.40 14.42 1.26
C ASP A 58 7.44 13.96 -0.21
N ASP A 59 7.40 14.92 -1.13
CA ASP A 59 7.46 14.65 -2.58
C ASP A 59 8.73 13.90 -2.97
N ASP A 60 9.87 14.27 -2.40
CA ASP A 60 11.15 13.62 -2.72
C ASP A 60 11.14 12.14 -2.31
N ALA A 61 10.57 11.82 -1.16
CA ALA A 61 10.44 10.44 -0.70
C ALA A 61 9.51 9.63 -1.62
N ALA A 62 8.41 10.23 -2.07
CA ALA A 62 7.48 9.57 -3.00
C ALA A 62 8.14 9.32 -4.35
N VAL A 63 8.89 10.29 -4.87
CA VAL A 63 9.65 10.14 -6.12
C VAL A 63 10.71 9.05 -5.98
N HIS A 64 11.43 9.02 -4.86
CA HIS A 64 12.42 7.97 -4.59
C HIS A 64 11.77 6.59 -4.64
N HIS A 65 10.59 6.43 -4.04
CA HIS A 65 9.86 5.16 -4.01
C HIS A 65 9.54 4.66 -5.41
N VAL A 66 8.94 5.50 -6.27
CA VAL A 66 8.54 5.08 -7.62
C VAL A 66 9.73 4.87 -8.56
N ASN A 67 10.90 5.34 -8.20
CA ASN A 67 12.14 5.10 -8.94
C ASN A 67 12.94 3.92 -8.39
N SER A 68 12.49 3.30 -7.30
CA SER A 68 13.16 2.15 -6.72
C SER A 68 13.01 0.91 -7.61
N GLN A 69 13.98 0.01 -7.51
CA GLN A 69 13.91 -1.25 -8.27
C GLN A 69 12.74 -2.12 -7.79
N ALA A 70 12.48 -2.12 -6.47
CA ALA A 70 11.36 -2.88 -5.90
C ALA A 70 10.02 -2.44 -6.49
N PHE A 71 9.81 -1.13 -6.66
CA PHE A 71 8.58 -0.61 -7.27
C PHE A 71 8.49 -0.99 -8.74
N LYS A 72 9.57 -0.84 -9.49
CA LYS A 72 9.61 -1.18 -10.92
C LYS A 72 9.33 -2.65 -11.16
N ASP A 73 9.90 -3.52 -10.35
CA ASP A 73 9.66 -4.97 -10.43
C ASP A 73 8.20 -5.30 -10.11
N PHE A 74 7.63 -4.65 -9.11
CA PHE A 74 6.24 -4.82 -8.75
C PHE A 74 5.31 -4.43 -9.90
N VAL A 75 5.50 -3.24 -10.46
CA VAL A 75 4.68 -2.72 -11.56
C VAL A 75 4.77 -3.63 -12.79
N GLU A 76 5.95 -4.16 -13.07
CA GLU A 76 6.14 -5.07 -14.22
C GLU A 76 5.38 -6.38 -14.05
N ARG A 77 5.21 -6.87 -12.82
CA ARG A 77 4.50 -8.12 -12.54
C ARG A 77 2.98 -7.98 -12.52
N MET A 78 2.46 -6.78 -12.23
CA MET A 78 1.04 -6.56 -12.01
C MET A 78 0.12 -6.89 -13.19
N PRO A 79 0.48 -6.62 -14.46
CA PRO A 79 -0.41 -6.94 -15.58
C PRO A 79 -0.86 -8.40 -15.66
N ASP A 80 -0.03 -9.33 -15.18
CA ASP A 80 -0.36 -10.76 -15.17
C ASP A 80 -1.17 -11.18 -13.93
N ILE A 81 -1.24 -10.33 -12.93
CA ILE A 81 -1.80 -10.67 -11.61
C ILE A 81 -3.17 -10.03 -11.39
N VAL A 82 -3.37 -8.80 -11.88
CA VAL A 82 -4.62 -8.08 -11.61
C VAL A 82 -5.73 -8.51 -12.56
N SER A 83 -6.98 -8.46 -12.06
CA SER A 83 -8.19 -8.72 -12.85
C SER A 83 -8.77 -7.46 -13.48
N GLY A 84 -8.24 -6.30 -13.13
CA GLY A 84 -8.65 -5.00 -13.64
C GLY A 84 -7.66 -3.94 -13.22
N HIS A 85 -7.91 -2.69 -13.59
CA HIS A 85 -7.05 -1.58 -13.21
C HIS A 85 -7.08 -1.37 -11.69
N PRO A 86 -5.92 -1.34 -11.01
CA PRO A 86 -5.88 -0.84 -9.64
C PRO A 86 -6.42 0.58 -9.58
N GLN A 87 -7.12 0.90 -8.49
CA GLN A 87 -7.72 2.21 -8.28
C GLN A 87 -6.93 2.95 -7.20
N ILE A 88 -6.61 4.21 -7.41
CA ILE A 88 -5.71 4.94 -6.54
C ILE A 88 -6.27 6.31 -6.18
N ILE A 89 -6.08 6.70 -4.91
CA ILE A 89 -6.24 8.08 -4.46
C ILE A 89 -4.88 8.51 -3.91
N ASN A 90 -4.45 9.69 -4.31
CA ASN A 90 -3.17 10.27 -3.92
C ASN A 90 -3.42 11.70 -3.47
N ALA A 91 -2.99 12.06 -2.26
CA ALA A 91 -3.22 13.38 -1.72
C ALA A 91 -2.04 13.83 -0.85
N LYS A 92 -1.78 15.13 -0.87
CA LYS A 92 -0.83 15.75 0.05
C LYS A 92 -1.64 16.28 1.23
N ILE A 93 -1.33 15.83 2.43
CA ILE A 93 -2.07 16.21 3.64
C ILE A 93 -1.12 16.74 4.70
N ASP A 94 -1.65 17.64 5.55
CA ASP A 94 -0.91 18.25 6.64
C ASP A 94 -1.08 17.41 7.91
N GLN A 95 -0.42 16.27 7.93
CA GLN A 95 -0.47 15.31 9.04
C GLN A 95 0.74 14.39 8.94
N ASP A 96 1.28 13.95 10.07
CA ASP A 96 2.53 13.18 10.09
C ASP A 96 2.34 11.68 10.29
N GLY A 97 1.12 11.24 10.50
CA GLY A 97 0.83 9.83 10.73
C GLY A 97 -0.50 9.64 11.44
N PHE A 98 -0.70 8.44 11.95
CA PHE A 98 -1.90 8.08 12.67
C PHE A 98 -1.92 8.70 14.06
N GLY A 99 -3.11 9.07 14.52
CA GLY A 99 -3.35 9.47 15.91
C GLY A 99 -4.54 8.70 16.46
N PRO A 100 -4.78 8.79 17.77
CA PRO A 100 -5.90 8.07 18.38
C PRO A 100 -7.24 8.65 17.92
N MET A 101 -8.21 7.76 17.68
CA MET A 101 -9.59 8.15 17.47
C MET A 101 -10.22 8.38 18.83
N GLY A 102 -10.37 9.66 19.20
CA GLY A 102 -10.73 10.05 20.57
C GLY A 102 -12.12 9.65 21.03
N GLU A 103 -13.03 9.37 20.08
CA GLU A 103 -14.41 8.95 20.38
C GLU A 103 -14.47 7.53 20.95
N ILE A 104 -13.38 6.76 20.84
CA ILE A 104 -13.36 5.36 21.28
C ILE A 104 -12.23 5.18 22.28
N SER A 105 -12.57 4.73 23.48
CA SER A 105 -11.59 4.31 24.48
C SER A 105 -11.91 2.89 24.92
N PRO A 106 -10.92 2.01 25.03
CA PRO A 106 -11.18 0.65 25.50
C PRO A 106 -11.58 0.68 26.96
N ARG A 107 -12.52 -0.20 27.32
CA ARG A 107 -12.88 -0.38 28.71
C ARG A 107 -11.77 -1.11 29.45
N GLN A 108 -11.52 -0.71 30.70
CA GLN A 108 -10.61 -1.43 31.56
C GLN A 108 -11.28 -2.70 32.06
N SER A 109 -10.55 -3.79 32.04
CA SER A 109 -11.02 -5.08 32.54
C SER A 109 -10.56 -5.31 33.99
#